data_8d4108446aec090a124251035bf265f9
#
_entry.id   8d4108446aec090a124251035bf265f9
#
_cell.length_a   1.000
_cell.length_b   1.000
_cell.length_c   1.000
_cell.angle_alpha   90.00
_cell.angle_beta   90.00
_cell.angle_gamma   90.00
#
_symmetry.space_group_name_H-M   'P 1'
#
loop_
_entity.id
_entity.type
_entity.pdbx_description
1 polymer ?
#
loop_
_entity_poly.entity_id
_entity_poly.type
_entity_poly.pdbx_seq_one_letter_code
_entity_poly.pdbx_strand_id
1 'polypeptide(L)'
;KKNYLDFLSRLPQIIDIYDLYGYNYARHILDVSITDKVDIKNRDLEVSLSTLGNDSIFYTLDGSLPDRNSYLYNGVLKIDSSVTLKAMAYRNNQMSQVSSLKVDCNKATFKPVTLHSELSRMHVYGGASMLVDGIIGSTRPDDARWLGFPKGFEAVIDLRQQTSISKLLFTNLSVISDNILDPDLI
;
A
#
# COMPACT_ATOMS: atom_id res chain seq x y z
N LYS A 1 9.48 -11.60 28.04
CA LYS A 1 9.26 -10.73 26.85
C LYS A 1 7.83 -10.93 26.39
N LYS A 2 7.03 -9.86 26.33
CA LYS A 2 5.69 -9.91 25.71
C LYS A 2 5.88 -10.21 24.23
N ASN A 3 5.31 -11.31 23.74
CA ASN A 3 5.37 -11.67 22.33
C ASN A 3 4.16 -11.06 21.61
N TYR A 4 4.41 -10.02 20.82
CA TYR A 4 3.37 -9.32 20.08
C TYR A 4 2.65 -10.22 19.06
N LEU A 5 3.38 -11.12 18.39
CA LEU A 5 2.80 -12.06 17.44
C LEU A 5 1.88 -13.07 18.11
N ASP A 6 2.24 -13.56 19.31
CA ASP A 6 1.38 -14.43 20.12
C ASP A 6 0.11 -13.68 20.57
N PHE A 7 0.21 -12.40 20.92
CA PHE A 7 -0.97 -11.58 21.20
C PHE A 7 -1.89 -11.46 19.96
N LEU A 8 -1.33 -11.13 18.80
CA LEU A 8 -2.12 -11.01 17.56
C LEU A 8 -2.82 -12.32 17.18
N SER A 9 -2.17 -13.48 17.39
CA SER A 9 -2.77 -14.79 17.06
C SER A 9 -3.97 -15.15 17.92
N ARG A 10 -4.06 -14.62 19.15
CA ARG A 10 -5.19 -14.84 20.08
C ARG A 10 -6.32 -13.82 19.95
N LEU A 11 -6.02 -12.70 19.31
CA LEU A 11 -6.96 -11.58 19.22
C LEU A 11 -8.29 -11.93 18.51
N PRO A 12 -8.32 -12.72 17.42
CA PRO A 12 -9.57 -13.14 16.80
C PRO A 12 -10.52 -13.85 17.75
N GLN A 13 -10.01 -14.74 18.62
CA GLN A 13 -10.82 -15.46 19.61
C GLN A 13 -11.40 -14.52 20.69
N ILE A 14 -10.63 -13.51 21.09
CA ILE A 14 -11.09 -12.49 22.05
C ILE A 14 -12.22 -11.66 21.42
N ILE A 15 -12.08 -11.31 20.15
CA ILE A 15 -13.11 -10.58 19.40
C ILE A 15 -14.40 -11.41 19.29
N ASP A 16 -14.30 -12.71 19.01
CA ASP A 16 -15.47 -13.60 18.97
C ASP A 16 -16.23 -13.62 20.31
N ILE A 17 -15.50 -13.60 21.42
CA ILE A 17 -16.09 -13.51 22.77
C ILE A 17 -16.76 -12.14 22.95
N TYR A 18 -16.16 -11.05 22.52
CA TYR A 18 -16.74 -9.72 22.61
C TYR A 18 -18.02 -9.60 21.78
N ASP A 19 -18.02 -10.15 20.56
CA ASP A 19 -19.20 -10.22 19.70
C ASP A 19 -20.31 -11.03 20.34
N LEU A 20 -19.99 -12.19 20.95
CA LEU A 20 -20.98 -13.07 21.64
C LEU A 20 -21.63 -12.36 22.79
N TYR A 21 -20.90 -11.58 23.58
CA TYR A 21 -21.43 -10.86 24.73
C TYR A 21 -21.93 -9.44 24.44
N GLY A 22 -21.86 -9.01 23.17
CA GLY A 22 -22.29 -7.68 22.74
C GLY A 22 -21.42 -6.55 23.28
N TYR A 23 -20.14 -6.80 23.59
CA TYR A 23 -19.23 -5.76 24.02
C TYR A 23 -18.87 -4.82 22.86
N ASN A 24 -18.77 -3.53 23.16
CA ASN A 24 -18.31 -2.54 22.20
C ASN A 24 -16.78 -2.46 22.21
N TYR A 25 -16.15 -2.60 21.03
CA TYR A 25 -14.69 -2.51 20.87
C TYR A 25 -14.32 -1.76 19.59
N ALA A 26 -13.07 -1.36 19.48
CA ALA A 26 -12.56 -0.63 18.33
C ALA A 26 -12.49 -1.55 17.09
N ARG A 27 -13.40 -1.37 16.15
CA ARG A 27 -13.62 -2.26 15.00
C ARG A 27 -12.60 -2.13 13.89
N HIS A 28 -11.75 -1.08 13.86
CA HIS A 28 -10.68 -0.93 12.89
C HIS A 28 -9.68 -2.10 12.90
N ILE A 29 -9.69 -2.92 13.95
CA ILE A 29 -8.95 -4.18 14.01
C ILE A 29 -9.41 -5.21 12.96
N LEU A 30 -10.64 -5.07 12.45
CA LEU A 30 -11.19 -5.89 11.38
C LEU A 30 -10.88 -5.35 9.99
N ASP A 31 -10.26 -4.17 9.91
CA ASP A 31 -9.98 -3.53 8.63
C ASP A 31 -9.03 -4.38 7.78
N VAL A 32 -9.23 -4.33 6.48
CA VAL A 32 -8.39 -5.06 5.53
C VAL A 32 -7.03 -4.38 5.45
N SER A 33 -5.98 -5.14 5.73
CA SER A 33 -4.62 -4.73 5.47
C SER A 33 -4.30 -4.97 4.00
N ILE A 34 -3.83 -3.93 3.32
CA ILE A 34 -3.39 -3.99 1.92
C ILE A 34 -1.86 -3.93 1.93
N THR A 35 -1.22 -4.96 1.39
CA THR A 35 0.23 -4.99 1.15
C THR A 35 0.49 -5.17 -0.32
N ASP A 36 1.52 -4.51 -0.84
CA ASP A 36 1.85 -4.53 -2.25
C ASP A 36 3.35 -4.72 -2.48
N LYS A 37 3.67 -5.24 -3.66
CA LYS A 37 5.02 -5.45 -4.13
C LYS A 37 5.07 -5.32 -5.65
N VAL A 38 6.01 -4.53 -6.14
CA VAL A 38 6.24 -4.39 -7.59
C VAL A 38 6.94 -5.63 -8.13
N ASP A 39 6.35 -6.26 -9.14
CA ASP A 39 7.01 -7.27 -9.97
C ASP A 39 7.51 -6.65 -11.29
N ILE A 40 8.77 -6.23 -11.29
CA ILE A 40 9.43 -5.63 -12.46
C ILE A 40 9.48 -6.60 -13.65
N LYS A 41 9.56 -7.92 -13.39
CA LYS A 41 9.65 -8.94 -14.44
C LYS A 41 8.34 -9.08 -15.21
N ASN A 42 7.23 -9.19 -14.48
CA ASN A 42 5.89 -9.32 -15.05
C ASN A 42 5.25 -7.96 -15.35
N ARG A 43 5.83 -6.86 -14.85
CA ARG A 43 5.32 -5.48 -14.99
C ARG A 43 3.94 -5.31 -14.40
N ASP A 44 3.78 -5.81 -13.21
CA ASP A 44 2.56 -5.67 -12.43
C ASP A 44 2.87 -5.31 -10.97
N LEU A 45 1.82 -4.93 -10.24
CA LEU A 45 1.82 -4.77 -8.81
C LEU A 45 1.08 -5.97 -8.21
N GLU A 46 1.79 -6.79 -7.47
CA GLU A 46 1.20 -7.85 -6.67
C GLU A 46 0.60 -7.25 -5.39
N VAL A 47 -0.72 -7.37 -5.23
CA VAL A 47 -1.44 -6.85 -4.07
C VAL A 47 -2.04 -8.00 -3.28
N SER A 48 -1.73 -8.05 -1.99
CA SER A 48 -2.28 -9.00 -1.04
C SER A 48 -3.19 -8.31 -0.04
N LEU A 49 -4.36 -8.91 0.19
CA LEU A 49 -5.34 -8.45 1.17
C LEU A 49 -5.38 -9.43 2.34
N SER A 50 -5.41 -8.92 3.56
CA SER A 50 -5.48 -9.77 4.75
C SER A 50 -6.26 -9.09 5.87
N THR A 51 -6.79 -9.90 6.78
CA THR A 51 -7.37 -9.47 8.06
C THR A 51 -6.68 -10.21 9.20
N LEU A 52 -6.89 -9.81 10.43
CA LEU A 52 -6.37 -10.54 11.60
C LEU A 52 -7.05 -11.90 11.81
N GLY A 53 -8.22 -12.13 11.21
CA GLY A 53 -8.97 -13.38 11.26
C GLY A 53 -9.05 -14.05 9.88
N ASN A 54 -9.91 -15.06 9.78
CA ASN A 54 -10.27 -15.71 8.52
C ASN A 54 -11.55 -15.10 7.93
N ASP A 55 -11.60 -13.79 7.86
CA ASP A 55 -12.78 -13.08 7.38
C ASP A 55 -12.87 -13.14 5.87
N SER A 56 -14.10 -13.14 5.33
CA SER A 56 -14.30 -13.00 3.90
C SER A 56 -14.01 -11.56 3.49
N ILE A 57 -13.08 -11.36 2.55
CA ILE A 57 -12.74 -10.05 2.01
C ILE A 57 -13.38 -9.89 0.64
N PHE A 58 -14.16 -8.82 0.48
CA PHE A 58 -14.75 -8.43 -0.80
C PHE A 58 -14.06 -7.18 -1.31
N TYR A 59 -13.86 -7.10 -2.64
CA TYR A 59 -13.16 -5.98 -3.24
C TYR A 59 -13.73 -5.55 -4.57
N THR A 60 -13.42 -4.31 -4.96
CA THR A 60 -13.68 -3.72 -6.29
C THR A 60 -12.38 -3.10 -6.81
N LEU A 61 -12.28 -2.92 -8.15
CA LEU A 61 -11.10 -2.30 -8.79
C LEU A 61 -11.44 -0.96 -9.47
N ASP A 62 -12.71 -0.60 -9.52
CA ASP A 62 -13.23 0.61 -10.15
C ASP A 62 -13.48 1.76 -9.17
N GLY A 63 -13.17 1.55 -7.87
CA GLY A 63 -13.39 2.51 -6.81
C GLY A 63 -14.82 2.55 -6.26
N SER A 64 -15.73 1.70 -6.73
CA SER A 64 -17.04 1.50 -6.10
C SER A 64 -16.90 0.92 -4.69
N LEU A 65 -17.90 1.09 -3.84
CA LEU A 65 -17.91 0.50 -2.51
C LEU A 65 -18.14 -1.02 -2.62
N PRO A 66 -17.27 -1.85 -2.02
CA PRO A 66 -17.48 -3.30 -2.00
C PRO A 66 -18.73 -3.67 -1.21
N ASP A 67 -19.40 -4.71 -1.67
CA ASP A 67 -20.51 -5.38 -0.98
C ASP A 67 -20.37 -6.91 -1.12
N ARG A 68 -21.35 -7.68 -0.66
CA ARG A 68 -21.34 -9.14 -0.73
C ARG A 68 -21.47 -9.70 -2.15
N ASN A 69 -21.81 -8.87 -3.14
CA ASN A 69 -21.88 -9.24 -4.55
C ASN A 69 -20.61 -8.88 -5.30
N SER A 70 -19.70 -8.17 -4.67
CA SER A 70 -18.39 -7.80 -5.22
C SER A 70 -17.45 -9.00 -5.30
N TYR A 71 -16.28 -8.84 -5.90
CA TYR A 71 -15.31 -9.92 -6.02
C TYR A 71 -14.87 -10.43 -4.64
N LEU A 72 -14.94 -11.74 -4.43
CA LEU A 72 -14.39 -12.39 -3.24
C LEU A 72 -12.88 -12.57 -3.42
N TYR A 73 -12.10 -12.10 -2.44
CA TYR A 73 -10.65 -12.27 -2.45
C TYR A 73 -10.25 -13.70 -2.11
N ASN A 74 -9.48 -14.33 -2.98
CA ASN A 74 -9.01 -15.70 -2.84
C ASN A 74 -7.52 -15.88 -3.15
N GLY A 75 -6.77 -14.79 -3.34
CA GLY A 75 -5.33 -14.85 -3.62
C GLY A 75 -4.80 -13.52 -4.16
N VAL A 76 -3.49 -13.44 -4.38
CA VAL A 76 -2.77 -12.25 -4.83
C VAL A 76 -3.40 -11.66 -6.09
N LEU A 77 -3.71 -10.37 -6.03
CA LEU A 77 -4.20 -9.61 -7.19
C LEU A 77 -2.98 -9.10 -7.99
N LYS A 78 -3.07 -9.17 -9.30
CA LYS A 78 -2.08 -8.61 -10.22
C LYS A 78 -2.67 -7.39 -10.91
N ILE A 79 -2.04 -6.24 -10.68
CA ILE A 79 -2.50 -4.94 -11.19
C ILE A 79 -1.45 -4.43 -12.16
N ASP A 80 -1.80 -4.29 -13.43
CA ASP A 80 -0.96 -3.81 -14.53
C ASP A 80 -1.44 -2.50 -15.16
N SER A 81 -2.52 -1.95 -14.64
CA SER A 81 -3.20 -0.75 -15.15
C SER A 81 -3.70 0.14 -14.01
N SER A 82 -4.11 1.36 -14.34
CA SER A 82 -4.66 2.29 -13.35
C SER A 82 -5.97 1.77 -12.78
N VAL A 83 -6.03 1.63 -11.45
CA VAL A 83 -7.21 1.14 -10.72
C VAL A 83 -7.37 1.89 -9.41
N THR A 84 -8.58 1.85 -8.87
CA THR A 84 -8.86 2.21 -7.48
C THR A 84 -9.42 0.97 -6.79
N LEU A 85 -8.53 0.23 -6.15
CA LEU A 85 -8.89 -0.90 -5.30
C LEU A 85 -9.57 -0.40 -4.05
N LYS A 86 -10.74 -0.95 -3.74
CA LYS A 86 -11.37 -0.84 -2.42
C LYS A 86 -11.66 -2.23 -1.90
N ALA A 87 -11.41 -2.45 -0.62
CA ALA A 87 -11.62 -3.73 0.03
C ALA A 87 -12.31 -3.57 1.38
N MET A 88 -13.14 -4.53 1.73
CA MET A 88 -13.90 -4.59 2.98
C MET A 88 -14.00 -6.03 3.44
N ALA A 89 -13.85 -6.26 4.73
CA ALA A 89 -14.04 -7.57 5.34
C ALA A 89 -15.43 -7.72 5.94
N TYR A 90 -15.93 -8.95 5.90
CA TYR A 90 -17.19 -9.35 6.54
C TYR A 90 -16.93 -10.44 7.59
N ARG A 91 -17.37 -10.17 8.82
CA ARG A 91 -17.32 -11.09 9.93
C ARG A 91 -18.64 -11.06 10.69
N ASN A 92 -19.29 -12.20 10.93
CA ASN A 92 -20.51 -12.30 11.72
C ASN A 92 -21.59 -11.25 11.37
N ASN A 93 -21.84 -11.02 10.06
CA ASN A 93 -22.73 -9.97 9.54
C ASN A 93 -22.27 -8.52 9.81
N GLN A 94 -21.08 -8.32 10.32
CA GLN A 94 -20.48 -7.00 10.51
C GLN A 94 -19.50 -6.71 9.37
N MET A 95 -19.40 -5.43 9.00
CA MET A 95 -18.49 -4.95 7.98
C MET A 95 -17.35 -4.18 8.63
N SER A 96 -16.13 -4.35 8.12
CA SER A 96 -15.00 -3.47 8.41
C SER A 96 -15.19 -2.08 7.79
N GLN A 97 -14.30 -1.17 8.10
CA GLN A 97 -14.16 0.02 7.28
C GLN A 97 -13.56 -0.35 5.90
N VAL A 98 -13.73 0.56 4.94
CA VAL A 98 -13.19 0.37 3.60
C VAL A 98 -11.71 0.73 3.58
N SER A 99 -10.86 -0.23 3.25
CA SER A 99 -9.47 0.01 2.91
C SER A 99 -9.36 0.33 1.41
N SER A 100 -8.48 1.25 1.03
CA SER A 100 -8.36 1.70 -0.36
C SER A 100 -6.90 1.82 -0.79
N LEU A 101 -6.62 1.44 -2.04
CA LEU A 101 -5.34 1.64 -2.71
C LEU A 101 -5.61 2.17 -4.12
N LYS A 102 -5.06 3.33 -4.43
CA LYS A 102 -5.12 3.90 -5.78
C LYS A 102 -3.78 3.68 -6.48
N VAL A 103 -3.84 3.11 -7.68
CA VAL A 103 -2.69 2.92 -8.56
C VAL A 103 -2.92 3.74 -9.82
N ASP A 104 -2.02 4.68 -10.11
CA ASP A 104 -2.04 5.52 -11.30
C ASP A 104 -0.87 5.15 -12.21
N CYS A 105 -1.13 4.34 -13.25
CA CYS A 105 -0.11 3.89 -14.17
C CYS A 105 0.25 4.96 -15.20
N ASN A 106 1.56 5.09 -15.45
CA ASN A 106 2.14 5.97 -16.46
C ASN A 106 3.28 5.25 -17.21
N LYS A 107 4.01 5.95 -18.07
CA LYS A 107 5.06 5.35 -18.89
C LYS A 107 6.24 4.79 -18.10
N ALA A 108 6.46 5.29 -16.88
CA ALA A 108 7.52 4.84 -15.98
C ALA A 108 7.07 3.72 -15.04
N THR A 109 5.76 3.51 -14.87
CA THR A 109 5.22 2.54 -13.91
C THR A 109 5.71 1.12 -14.22
N PHE A 110 6.17 0.42 -13.19
CA PHE A 110 6.72 -0.94 -13.22
C PHE A 110 7.96 -1.11 -14.13
N LYS A 111 8.68 -0.01 -14.39
CA LYS A 111 9.95 -0.06 -15.14
C LYS A 111 11.13 -0.30 -14.20
N PRO A 112 12.23 -0.87 -14.71
CA PRO A 112 13.43 -1.00 -13.91
C PRO A 112 13.97 0.36 -13.47
N VAL A 113 14.35 0.43 -12.20
CA VAL A 113 14.98 1.60 -11.59
C VAL A 113 16.34 1.23 -11.05
N THR A 114 17.34 2.00 -11.41
CA THR A 114 18.66 1.98 -10.79
C THR A 114 18.82 3.22 -9.93
N LEU A 115 19.04 3.03 -8.65
CA LEU A 115 19.25 4.11 -7.70
C LEU A 115 20.76 4.27 -7.46
N HIS A 116 21.28 5.48 -7.66
CA HIS A 116 22.69 5.82 -7.45
C HIS A 116 22.96 6.52 -6.10
N SER A 117 21.93 6.69 -5.30
CA SER A 117 21.99 7.36 -3.99
C SER A 117 21.68 6.42 -2.85
N GLU A 118 22.24 6.69 -1.67
CA GLU A 118 21.92 5.98 -0.45
C GLU A 118 20.51 6.34 0.05
N LEU A 119 19.75 5.32 0.43
CA LEU A 119 18.49 5.49 1.13
C LEU A 119 18.71 5.78 2.61
N SER A 120 17.87 6.61 3.18
CA SER A 120 17.79 6.81 4.62
C SER A 120 17.46 5.48 5.31
N ARG A 121 18.11 5.19 6.45
CA ARG A 121 17.83 3.97 7.23
C ARG A 121 16.40 3.88 7.76
N MET A 122 15.70 5.00 7.85
CA MET A 122 14.34 5.07 8.40
C MET A 122 13.24 4.95 7.35
N HIS A 123 13.52 5.27 6.08
CA HIS A 123 12.53 5.33 5.00
C HIS A 123 13.04 4.57 3.78
N VAL A 124 13.06 3.26 3.87
CA VAL A 124 13.58 2.34 2.82
C VAL A 124 12.54 1.38 2.27
N TYR A 125 11.40 1.31 2.88
CA TYR A 125 10.26 0.39 2.71
C TYR A 125 10.34 -0.56 1.51
N GLY A 126 9.85 -0.17 0.32
CA GLY A 126 9.89 -0.98 -0.90
C GLY A 126 11.15 -0.80 -1.76
N GLY A 127 12.11 0.05 -1.33
CA GLY A 127 13.32 0.35 -2.10
C GLY A 127 13.05 1.11 -3.40
N ALA A 128 13.98 1.04 -4.36
CA ALA A 128 13.93 1.83 -5.59
C ALA A 128 12.64 1.66 -6.42
N SER A 129 12.00 0.49 -6.35
CA SER A 129 10.77 0.22 -7.11
C SER A 129 9.58 1.09 -6.70
N MET A 130 9.60 1.69 -5.49
CA MET A 130 8.57 2.65 -5.07
C MET A 130 8.54 3.92 -5.92
N LEU A 131 9.63 4.27 -6.58
CA LEU A 131 9.64 5.43 -7.50
C LEU A 131 8.76 5.22 -8.73
N VAL A 132 8.36 3.99 -9.00
CA VAL A 132 7.63 3.57 -10.20
C VAL A 132 6.49 2.58 -9.90
N ASP A 133 6.01 2.51 -8.67
CA ASP A 133 4.91 1.61 -8.28
C ASP A 133 3.51 2.14 -8.66
N GLY A 134 3.43 3.40 -9.09
CA GLY A 134 2.16 4.05 -9.44
C GLY A 134 1.35 4.49 -8.23
N ILE A 135 1.90 4.43 -7.02
CA ILE A 135 1.21 4.80 -5.79
C ILE A 135 1.76 6.13 -5.28
N ILE A 136 0.88 7.04 -4.93
CA ILE A 136 1.25 8.31 -4.30
C ILE A 136 1.05 8.17 -2.79
N GLY A 137 2.09 8.50 -2.02
CA GLY A 137 2.04 8.53 -0.57
C GLY A 137 1.08 9.60 -0.04
N SER A 138 0.67 9.46 1.21
CA SER A 138 -0.13 10.46 1.91
C SER A 138 0.76 11.63 2.39
N THR A 139 0.18 12.56 3.12
CA THR A 139 0.91 13.65 3.77
C THR A 139 1.65 13.20 5.05
N ARG A 140 1.64 11.91 5.36
CA ARG A 140 2.26 11.35 6.56
C ARG A 140 3.57 10.64 6.21
N PRO A 141 4.68 10.92 6.90
CA PRO A 141 5.97 10.27 6.63
C PRO A 141 6.02 8.79 7.05
N ASP A 142 5.09 8.37 7.92
CA ASP A 142 5.02 7.01 8.48
C ASP A 142 4.05 6.09 7.75
N ASP A 143 3.54 6.49 6.57
CA ASP A 143 2.59 5.67 5.77
C ASP A 143 3.27 4.57 4.94
N ALA A 144 4.58 4.42 5.08
CA ALA A 144 5.41 3.48 4.33
C ALA A 144 5.42 3.69 2.80
N ARG A 145 5.10 4.91 2.33
CA ARG A 145 5.01 5.27 0.90
C ARG A 145 6.07 6.28 0.45
N TRP A 146 7.01 6.61 1.32
CA TRP A 146 8.05 7.59 1.03
C TRP A 146 9.44 6.98 1.13
N LEU A 147 10.30 7.31 0.17
CA LEU A 147 11.73 7.03 0.25
C LEU A 147 12.45 8.26 0.78
N GLY A 148 13.26 8.08 1.80
CA GLY A 148 14.10 9.14 2.35
C GLY A 148 15.51 9.10 1.79
N PHE A 149 16.07 10.27 1.51
CA PHE A 149 17.45 10.45 1.07
C PHE A 149 18.15 11.43 2.00
N PRO A 150 19.26 11.05 2.67
CA PRO A 150 19.98 11.95 3.57
C PRO A 150 20.73 13.07 2.84
N LYS A 151 20.90 12.92 1.53
CA LYS A 151 21.47 13.87 0.57
C LYS A 151 20.60 13.89 -0.65
N GLY A 152 20.95 14.69 -1.65
CA GLY A 152 20.28 14.64 -2.96
C GLY A 152 20.23 13.22 -3.54
N PHE A 153 19.28 12.95 -4.43
CA PHE A 153 19.15 11.62 -5.02
C PHE A 153 19.34 11.65 -6.53
N GLU A 154 19.82 10.53 -7.05
CA GLU A 154 19.94 10.25 -8.47
C GLU A 154 19.37 8.88 -8.76
N ALA A 155 18.47 8.81 -9.74
CA ALA A 155 17.84 7.56 -10.17
C ALA A 155 17.74 7.51 -11.69
N VAL A 156 17.95 6.33 -12.27
CA VAL A 156 17.73 6.05 -13.68
C VAL A 156 16.57 5.10 -13.84
N ILE A 157 15.56 5.53 -14.60
CA ILE A 157 14.39 4.71 -14.96
C ILE A 157 14.56 4.25 -16.41
N ASP A 158 14.70 2.95 -16.63
CA ASP A 158 14.84 2.36 -17.96
C ASP A 158 13.47 2.11 -18.59
N LEU A 159 13.03 2.96 -19.51
CA LEU A 159 11.76 2.82 -20.23
C LEU A 159 11.74 1.66 -21.23
N ARG A 160 12.87 0.96 -21.43
CA ARG A 160 13.05 -0.18 -22.35
C ARG A 160 12.94 0.13 -23.83
N GLN A 161 12.47 1.31 -24.20
CA GLN A 161 12.35 1.75 -25.59
C GLN A 161 12.37 3.26 -25.68
N GLN A 162 12.74 3.78 -26.84
CA GLN A 162 12.65 5.20 -27.11
C GLN A 162 11.20 5.67 -26.96
N THR A 163 10.97 6.60 -26.04
CA THR A 163 9.63 7.03 -25.65
C THR A 163 9.55 8.55 -25.61
N SER A 164 8.58 9.13 -26.29
CA SER A 164 8.30 10.56 -26.20
C SER A 164 7.74 10.90 -24.81
N ILE A 165 8.37 11.84 -24.12
CA ILE A 165 7.96 12.33 -22.79
C ILE A 165 7.60 13.80 -22.96
N SER A 166 6.37 14.16 -22.59
CA SER A 166 5.90 15.55 -22.61
C SER A 166 5.87 16.18 -21.21
N LYS A 167 5.83 15.35 -20.16
CA LYS A 167 5.74 15.80 -18.78
C LYS A 167 6.44 14.80 -17.86
N LEU A 168 7.20 15.32 -16.90
CA LEU A 168 7.70 14.60 -15.73
C LEU A 168 6.92 15.11 -14.52
N LEU A 169 6.38 14.19 -13.74
CA LEU A 169 5.75 14.49 -12.45
C LEU A 169 6.63 13.85 -11.36
N PHE A 170 7.11 14.66 -10.47
CA PHE A 170 7.84 14.26 -9.29
C PHE A 170 6.99 14.62 -8.06
N THR A 171 6.84 13.69 -7.14
CA THR A 171 6.14 13.92 -5.86
C THR A 171 7.14 13.84 -4.73
N ASN A 172 7.12 14.81 -3.84
CA ASN A 172 7.92 14.86 -2.63
C ASN A 172 7.03 15.14 -1.41
N LEU A 173 7.53 14.80 -0.25
CA LEU A 173 6.92 15.12 1.03
C LEU A 173 7.79 16.16 1.72
N SER A 174 7.16 17.22 2.23
CA SER A 174 7.82 18.24 3.06
C SER A 174 7.14 18.28 4.42
N VAL A 175 7.89 17.97 5.48
CA VAL A 175 7.45 18.04 6.89
C VAL A 175 8.56 18.65 7.71
N ILE A 176 8.56 19.97 7.84
CA ILE A 176 9.65 20.75 8.48
C ILE A 176 9.88 20.31 9.94
N SER A 177 8.81 19.97 10.68
CA SER A 177 8.92 19.49 12.06
C SER A 177 9.75 18.22 12.19
N ASP A 178 9.81 17.40 11.16
CA ASP A 178 10.49 16.10 11.12
C ASP A 178 11.81 16.16 10.33
N ASN A 179 12.28 17.37 9.99
CA ASN A 179 13.44 17.61 9.12
C ASN A 179 13.33 16.95 7.73
N ILE A 180 12.12 16.78 7.23
CA ILE A 180 11.86 16.36 5.85
C ILE A 180 11.69 17.62 5.01
N LEU A 181 12.68 17.90 4.19
CA LEU A 181 12.76 19.14 3.41
C LEU A 181 12.48 18.86 1.92
N ASP A 182 11.97 19.89 1.25
CA ASP A 182 11.88 19.87 -0.21
C ASP A 182 13.28 19.80 -0.85
N PRO A 183 13.43 19.16 -2.01
CA PRO A 183 14.69 19.23 -2.75
C PRO A 183 14.94 20.66 -3.24
N ASP A 184 16.17 21.13 -3.11
CA ASP A 184 16.56 22.48 -3.56
C ASP A 184 16.54 22.62 -5.09
N LEU A 185 16.73 21.49 -5.81
CA LEU A 185 16.75 21.41 -7.27
C LEU A 185 16.31 20.01 -7.74
N ILE A 186 15.54 19.97 -8.79
CA ILE A 186 15.09 18.74 -9.46
C ILE A 186 15.68 18.68 -10.85
#